data_33446733e2b02118e01ec360ec7901dc
#
_entry.id   33446733e2b02118e01ec360ec7901dc
#
_cell.length_a   1.000
_cell.length_b   1.000
_cell.length_c   1.000
_cell.angle_alpha   90.00
_cell.angle_beta   90.00
_cell.angle_gamma   90.00
#
_symmetry.space_group_name_H-M   'P 1'
#
loop_
_entity.id
_entity.type
_entity.pdbx_description
1 polymer ?
#
loop_
_entity_poly.entity_id
_entity_poly.type
_entity_poly.pdbx_seq_one_letter_code
_entity_poly.pdbx_strand_id
1 'polypeptide(L)'
;AKAGRPVTVMIFDIDHFKSVNDRFGHATGDDVLQVFANVVVASLRITDLVGRVGGEEFAALLPCAMDEALVAAERVREAFEASGVAIDDVPLETTVSIGIAGGPANTELEVLMASADTALYQAKRGGRNRVEAATEQPLSLEDARRNMIKGAAAPREKAVVSRAEAIA
;
A
#
# COMPACT_ATOMS: atom_id res chain seq x y z
N ALA A 1 30.76 -10.36 -5.18
CA ALA A 1 29.33 -10.70 -5.09
C ALA A 1 28.57 -9.70 -5.97
N LYS A 2 27.80 -10.17 -6.98
CA LYS A 2 26.88 -9.29 -7.72
C LYS A 2 25.82 -8.87 -6.73
N ALA A 3 25.74 -7.57 -6.43
CA ALA A 3 24.62 -7.02 -5.68
C ALA A 3 23.34 -7.42 -6.43
N GLY A 4 22.43 -8.14 -5.77
CA GLY A 4 21.14 -8.49 -6.32
C GLY A 4 20.39 -7.21 -6.73
N ARG A 5 19.43 -7.32 -7.67
CA ARG A 5 18.60 -6.17 -8.05
C ARG A 5 17.87 -5.66 -6.79
N PRO A 6 17.79 -4.34 -6.59
CA PRO A 6 17.05 -3.80 -5.46
C PRO A 6 15.57 -4.20 -5.54
N VAL A 7 14.95 -4.27 -4.39
CA VAL A 7 13.51 -4.56 -4.25
C VAL A 7 12.89 -3.53 -3.31
N THR A 8 11.68 -3.11 -3.63
CA THR A 8 10.92 -2.17 -2.81
C THR A 8 9.52 -2.71 -2.54
N VAL A 9 9.07 -2.56 -1.31
CA VAL A 9 7.70 -2.86 -0.86
C VAL A 9 6.95 -1.55 -0.70
N MET A 10 5.71 -1.52 -1.17
CA MET A 10 4.72 -0.48 -0.89
C MET A 10 3.58 -1.08 -0.08
N ILE A 11 3.09 -0.35 0.91
CA ILE A 11 1.84 -0.65 1.61
C ILE A 11 0.92 0.56 1.43
N PHE A 12 -0.30 0.28 1.02
CA PHE A 12 -1.34 1.26 0.75
C PHE A 12 -2.48 1.09 1.75
N ASP A 13 -3.05 2.20 2.18
CA ASP A 13 -4.26 2.19 3.00
C ASP A 13 -5.16 3.36 2.57
N ILE A 14 -6.39 3.02 2.18
CA ILE A 14 -7.37 4.01 1.72
C ILE A 14 -7.82 4.85 2.91
N ASP A 15 -7.58 6.15 2.82
CA ASP A 15 -7.87 7.07 3.90
C ASP A 15 -9.36 7.16 4.20
N HIS A 16 -9.71 7.12 5.49
CA HIS A 16 -11.08 7.23 5.97
C HIS A 16 -12.06 6.19 5.40
N PHE A 17 -11.59 5.03 4.94
CA PHE A 17 -12.42 3.99 4.32
C PHE A 17 -13.59 3.55 5.21
N LYS A 18 -13.35 3.42 6.53
CA LYS A 18 -14.44 3.12 7.47
C LYS A 18 -15.56 4.18 7.41
N SER A 19 -15.21 5.45 7.30
CA SER A 19 -16.21 6.54 7.18
C SER A 19 -17.02 6.43 5.90
N VAL A 20 -16.44 5.94 4.81
CA VAL A 20 -17.17 5.65 3.56
C VAL A 20 -18.20 4.55 3.81
N ASN A 21 -17.79 3.44 4.42
CA ASN A 21 -18.71 2.34 4.75
C ASN A 21 -19.83 2.78 5.71
N ASP A 22 -19.49 3.50 6.77
CA ASP A 22 -20.44 3.94 7.79
C ASP A 22 -21.48 4.93 7.22
N ARG A 23 -21.08 5.78 6.27
CA ARG A 23 -21.92 6.82 5.68
C ARG A 23 -22.70 6.35 4.45
N PHE A 24 -22.10 5.51 3.60
CA PHE A 24 -22.66 5.16 2.29
C PHE A 24 -22.92 3.65 2.13
N GLY A 25 -22.58 2.84 3.12
CA GLY A 25 -22.76 1.39 3.09
C GLY A 25 -21.59 0.61 2.48
N HIS A 26 -21.58 -0.70 2.74
CA HIS A 26 -20.49 -1.58 2.29
C HIS A 26 -20.41 -1.72 0.77
N ALA A 27 -21.52 -1.68 0.04
CA ALA A 27 -21.52 -1.74 -1.41
C ALA A 27 -20.70 -0.60 -2.02
N THR A 28 -20.85 0.60 -1.47
CA THR A 28 -20.04 1.76 -1.84
C THR A 28 -18.57 1.58 -1.49
N GLY A 29 -18.28 1.02 -0.32
CA GLY A 29 -16.90 0.68 0.03
C GLY A 29 -16.28 -0.31 -0.96
N ASP A 30 -17.04 -1.31 -1.43
CA ASP A 30 -16.59 -2.26 -2.44
C ASP A 30 -16.28 -1.56 -3.78
N ASP A 31 -17.11 -0.60 -4.21
CA ASP A 31 -16.83 0.22 -5.40
C ASP A 31 -15.53 1.03 -5.25
N VAL A 32 -15.31 1.64 -4.10
CA VAL A 32 -14.05 2.37 -3.80
C VAL A 32 -12.86 1.43 -3.88
N LEU A 33 -12.95 0.25 -3.30
CA LEU A 33 -11.89 -0.78 -3.37
C LEU A 33 -11.59 -1.20 -4.81
N GLN A 34 -12.64 -1.40 -5.62
CA GLN A 34 -12.50 -1.77 -7.02
C GLN A 34 -11.81 -0.66 -7.83
N VAL A 35 -12.22 0.60 -7.63
CA VAL A 35 -11.57 1.75 -8.28
C VAL A 35 -10.10 1.84 -7.86
N PHE A 36 -9.79 1.68 -6.58
CA PHE A 36 -8.41 1.70 -6.11
C PHE A 36 -7.57 0.58 -6.72
N ALA A 37 -8.09 -0.65 -6.74
CA ALA A 37 -7.41 -1.80 -7.37
C ALA A 37 -7.09 -1.52 -8.85
N ASN A 38 -8.05 -0.97 -9.59
CA ASN A 38 -7.84 -0.61 -11.00
C ASN A 38 -6.78 0.48 -11.16
N VAL A 39 -6.77 1.51 -10.31
CA VAL A 39 -5.76 2.57 -10.31
C VAL A 39 -4.37 1.99 -10.04
N VAL A 40 -4.22 1.12 -9.03
CA VAL A 40 -2.93 0.49 -8.71
C VAL A 40 -2.42 -0.33 -9.89
N VAL A 41 -3.27 -1.19 -10.47
CA VAL A 41 -2.91 -2.04 -11.62
C VAL A 41 -2.53 -1.20 -12.84
N ALA A 42 -3.23 -0.12 -13.12
CA ALA A 42 -2.94 0.78 -14.24
C ALA A 42 -1.65 1.61 -14.01
N SER A 43 -1.33 1.91 -12.75
CA SER A 43 -0.17 2.74 -12.40
C SER A 43 1.12 1.96 -12.24
N LEU A 44 1.08 0.65 -12.01
CA LEU A 44 2.25 -0.19 -11.79
C LEU A 44 2.59 -1.05 -13.01
N ARG A 45 3.85 -1.49 -13.11
CA ARG A 45 4.35 -2.31 -14.23
C ARG A 45 3.79 -3.75 -14.14
N ILE A 46 3.77 -4.45 -15.26
CA ILE A 46 3.36 -5.87 -15.32
C ILE A 46 4.24 -6.80 -14.47
N THR A 47 5.48 -6.37 -14.22
CA THR A 47 6.46 -7.09 -13.40
C THR A 47 6.27 -6.90 -11.90
N ASP A 48 5.46 -5.93 -11.50
CA ASP A 48 5.20 -5.61 -10.11
C ASP A 48 4.12 -6.56 -9.58
N LEU A 49 4.34 -7.11 -8.39
CA LEU A 49 3.36 -7.95 -7.71
C LEU A 49 2.45 -7.06 -6.87
N VAL A 50 1.14 -7.21 -7.04
CA VAL A 50 0.14 -6.44 -6.30
C VAL A 50 -0.82 -7.40 -5.64
N GLY A 51 -1.23 -7.10 -4.40
CA GLY A 51 -2.23 -7.88 -3.68
C GLY A 51 -2.96 -7.05 -2.64
N ARG A 52 -4.21 -7.42 -2.37
CA ARG A 52 -4.96 -6.93 -1.21
C ARG A 52 -4.57 -7.76 0.01
N VAL A 53 -4.14 -7.11 1.08
CA VAL A 53 -3.63 -7.78 2.29
C VAL A 53 -4.57 -7.71 3.49
N GLY A 54 -5.60 -6.88 3.40
CA GLY A 54 -6.62 -6.74 4.45
C GLY A 54 -7.69 -5.75 4.02
N GLY A 55 -8.77 -5.62 4.72
CA GLY A 55 -9.88 -4.66 4.51
C GLY A 55 -9.68 -3.59 3.43
N GLU A 56 -9.10 -2.47 3.79
CA GLU A 56 -8.72 -1.36 2.90
C GLU A 56 -7.22 -1.30 2.57
N GLU A 57 -6.47 -2.33 2.95
CA GLU A 57 -5.01 -2.38 2.79
C GLU A 57 -4.60 -3.20 1.57
N PHE A 58 -3.67 -2.65 0.79
CA PHE A 58 -3.03 -3.29 -0.36
C PHE A 58 -1.51 -3.26 -0.17
N ALA A 59 -0.82 -4.17 -0.84
CA ALA A 59 0.63 -4.17 -0.90
C ALA A 59 1.12 -4.43 -2.32
N ALA A 60 2.29 -3.89 -2.63
CA ALA A 60 3.00 -4.18 -3.86
C ALA A 60 4.47 -4.46 -3.60
N LEU A 61 5.05 -5.37 -4.39
CA LEU A 61 6.47 -5.68 -4.42
C LEU A 61 7.01 -5.32 -5.80
N LEU A 62 7.97 -4.40 -5.83
CA LEU A 62 8.55 -3.85 -7.05
C LEU A 62 10.03 -4.25 -7.15
N PRO A 63 10.46 -4.90 -8.27
CA PRO A 63 11.87 -5.20 -8.50
C PRO A 63 12.65 -3.97 -9.00
N CYS A 64 12.64 -2.89 -8.21
CA CYS A 64 13.30 -1.62 -8.51
C CYS A 64 13.85 -0.95 -7.24
N ALA A 65 14.66 0.08 -7.42
CA ALA A 65 15.16 0.92 -6.35
C ALA A 65 14.07 1.84 -5.77
N MET A 66 14.32 2.36 -4.57
CA MET A 66 13.32 3.12 -3.82
C MET A 66 12.95 4.46 -4.49
N ASP A 67 13.88 5.09 -5.19
CA ASP A 67 13.62 6.31 -5.96
C ASP A 67 12.63 6.09 -7.12
N GLU A 68 12.77 4.98 -7.87
CA GLU A 68 11.80 4.60 -8.90
C GLU A 68 10.43 4.24 -8.29
N ALA A 69 10.46 3.55 -7.15
CA ALA A 69 9.25 3.16 -6.43
C ALA A 69 8.51 4.39 -5.89
N LEU A 70 9.24 5.42 -5.40
CA LEU A 70 8.66 6.66 -4.92
C LEU A 70 7.86 7.37 -6.03
N VAL A 71 8.41 7.44 -7.24
CA VAL A 71 7.71 8.02 -8.41
C VAL A 71 6.44 7.22 -8.74
N ALA A 72 6.52 5.89 -8.68
CA ALA A 72 5.36 5.03 -8.92
C ALA A 72 4.29 5.18 -7.82
N ALA A 73 4.69 5.31 -6.55
CA ALA A 73 3.79 5.52 -5.43
C ALA A 73 3.03 6.86 -5.54
N GLU A 74 3.73 7.96 -5.87
CA GLU A 74 3.09 9.26 -6.09
C GLU A 74 2.11 9.21 -7.27
N ARG A 75 2.45 8.52 -8.35
CA ARG A 75 1.52 8.32 -9.47
C ARG A 75 0.25 7.59 -9.06
N VAL A 76 0.34 6.55 -8.21
CA VAL A 76 -0.83 5.86 -7.66
C VAL A 76 -1.67 6.81 -6.81
N ARG A 77 -1.03 7.55 -5.91
CA ARG A 77 -1.70 8.51 -5.02
C ARG A 77 -2.47 9.56 -5.79
N GLU A 78 -1.81 10.23 -6.74
CA GLU A 78 -2.41 11.27 -7.57
C GLU A 78 -3.53 10.73 -8.47
N ALA A 79 -3.33 9.56 -9.08
CA ALA A 79 -4.34 8.93 -9.93
C ALA A 79 -5.59 8.53 -9.13
N PHE A 80 -5.42 8.07 -7.88
CA PHE A 80 -6.56 7.73 -7.02
C PHE A 80 -7.29 8.99 -6.55
N GLU A 81 -6.59 10.01 -6.11
CA GLU A 81 -7.17 11.30 -5.75
C GLU A 81 -7.97 11.91 -6.93
N ALA A 82 -7.40 11.82 -8.13
CA ALA A 82 -8.04 12.32 -9.36
C ALA A 82 -9.16 11.42 -9.91
N SER A 83 -9.30 10.19 -9.42
CA SER A 83 -10.29 9.21 -9.93
C SER A 83 -11.73 9.67 -9.75
N GLY A 84 -11.96 10.60 -8.81
CA GLY A 84 -13.27 11.22 -8.61
C GLY A 84 -14.36 10.21 -8.34
N VAL A 85 -14.10 9.20 -7.47
CA VAL A 85 -15.15 8.26 -7.08
C VAL A 85 -16.37 9.03 -6.63
N ALA A 86 -17.48 8.87 -7.33
CA ALA A 86 -18.73 9.58 -7.04
C ALA A 86 -19.86 8.56 -6.89
N ILE A 87 -20.80 8.85 -5.99
CA ILE A 87 -22.03 8.12 -5.81
C ILE A 87 -23.17 9.08 -5.97
N ASP A 88 -24.11 8.74 -6.87
CA ASP A 88 -25.23 9.59 -7.21
C ASP A 88 -24.79 11.06 -7.47
N ASP A 89 -23.69 11.22 -8.25
CA ASP A 89 -23.04 12.48 -8.58
C ASP A 89 -22.41 13.25 -7.38
N VAL A 90 -22.37 12.64 -6.18
CA VAL A 90 -21.69 13.19 -5.01
C VAL A 90 -20.25 12.68 -4.97
N PRO A 91 -19.22 13.55 -5.15
CA PRO A 91 -17.83 13.14 -5.07
C PRO A 91 -17.51 12.58 -3.69
N LEU A 92 -16.93 11.39 -3.66
CA LEU A 92 -16.23 10.89 -2.48
C LEU A 92 -14.79 11.39 -2.55
N GLU A 93 -14.40 12.26 -1.64
CA GLU A 93 -13.02 12.73 -1.51
C GLU A 93 -12.14 11.62 -0.92
N THR A 94 -11.94 10.54 -1.69
CA THR A 94 -11.13 9.41 -1.27
C THR A 94 -9.67 9.65 -1.64
N THR A 95 -8.78 9.44 -0.69
CA THR A 95 -7.33 9.51 -0.86
C THR A 95 -6.67 8.24 -0.33
N VAL A 96 -5.38 8.10 -0.54
CA VAL A 96 -4.60 6.96 -0.06
C VAL A 96 -3.32 7.43 0.61
N SER A 97 -2.99 6.82 1.75
CA SER A 97 -1.67 6.95 2.38
C SER A 97 -0.81 5.76 1.98
N ILE A 98 0.46 6.01 1.69
CA ILE A 98 1.40 5.00 1.16
C ILE A 98 2.68 5.05 1.97
N GLY A 99 3.11 3.87 2.45
CA GLY A 99 4.43 3.67 3.04
C GLY A 99 5.30 2.82 2.13
N ILE A 100 6.55 3.21 1.91
CA ILE A 100 7.50 2.47 1.08
C ILE A 100 8.78 2.12 1.83
N ALA A 101 9.34 0.95 1.55
CA ALA A 101 10.64 0.53 2.07
C ALA A 101 11.39 -0.28 1.02
N GLY A 102 12.64 0.03 0.79
CA GLY A 102 13.49 -0.63 -0.19
C GLY A 102 14.74 -1.24 0.44
N GLY A 103 15.32 -2.20 -0.26
CA GLY A 103 16.56 -2.84 0.14
C GLY A 103 17.15 -3.71 -0.97
N PRO A 104 18.35 -4.29 -0.72
CA PRO A 104 18.90 -5.33 -1.58
C PRO A 104 17.93 -6.52 -1.74
N ALA A 105 18.01 -7.25 -2.86
CA ALA A 105 17.13 -8.40 -3.13
C ALA A 105 17.18 -9.54 -2.11
N ASN A 106 18.21 -9.59 -1.29
CA ASN A 106 18.36 -10.55 -0.20
C ASN A 106 17.78 -10.03 1.14
N THR A 107 17.18 -8.86 1.17
CA THR A 107 16.50 -8.36 2.36
C THR A 107 15.25 -9.21 2.60
N GLU A 108 15.03 -9.64 3.83
CA GLU A 108 13.85 -10.41 4.18
C GLU A 108 12.57 -9.59 3.98
N LEU A 109 11.58 -10.19 3.34
CA LEU A 109 10.30 -9.52 3.03
C LEU A 109 9.63 -8.98 4.29
N GLU A 110 9.71 -9.72 5.40
CA GLU A 110 9.16 -9.30 6.70
C GLU A 110 9.76 -7.97 7.19
N VAL A 111 11.07 -7.77 6.97
CA VAL A 111 11.77 -6.52 7.34
C VAL A 111 11.27 -5.36 6.48
N LEU A 112 11.14 -5.56 5.16
CA LEU A 112 10.64 -4.53 4.25
C LEU A 112 9.18 -4.19 4.56
N MET A 113 8.35 -5.19 4.80
CA MET A 113 6.94 -4.98 5.17
C MET A 113 6.81 -4.18 6.47
N ALA A 114 7.56 -4.52 7.53
CA ALA A 114 7.53 -3.80 8.79
C ALA A 114 8.04 -2.35 8.66
N SER A 115 9.05 -2.13 7.82
CA SER A 115 9.58 -0.79 7.54
C SER A 115 8.58 0.06 6.75
N ALA A 116 7.93 -0.53 5.73
CA ALA A 116 6.89 0.14 4.96
C ALA A 116 5.65 0.45 5.81
N ASP A 117 5.28 -0.44 6.72
CA ASP A 117 4.18 -0.23 7.67
C ASP A 117 4.47 0.95 8.62
N THR A 118 5.73 1.06 9.07
CA THR A 118 6.17 2.21 9.88
C THR A 118 6.08 3.52 9.08
N ALA A 119 6.49 3.51 7.82
CA ALA A 119 6.39 4.66 6.93
C ALA A 119 4.91 5.02 6.66
N LEU A 120 4.04 4.03 6.43
CA LEU A 120 2.59 4.25 6.28
C LEU A 120 1.99 4.91 7.52
N TYR A 121 2.39 4.48 8.71
CA TYR A 121 1.96 5.11 9.95
C TYR A 121 2.37 6.60 10.02
N GLN A 122 3.58 6.94 9.55
CA GLN A 122 4.02 8.33 9.45
C GLN A 122 3.18 9.12 8.42
N ALA A 123 2.86 8.52 7.27
CA ALA A 123 1.99 9.13 6.27
C ALA A 123 0.62 9.49 6.88
N LYS A 124 0.01 8.56 7.61
CA LYS A 124 -1.27 8.79 8.28
C LYS A 124 -1.19 9.89 9.35
N ARG A 125 -0.11 9.91 10.14
CA ARG A 125 0.11 10.96 11.16
C ARG A 125 0.45 12.31 10.56
N GLY A 126 1.14 12.33 9.43
CA GLY A 126 1.54 13.54 8.71
C GLY A 126 0.39 14.28 8.02
N GLY A 127 -0.85 13.75 8.07
CA GLY A 127 -2.04 14.39 7.47
C GLY A 127 -2.68 13.58 6.35
N ARG A 128 -2.22 12.33 6.14
CA ARG A 128 -2.73 11.43 5.09
C ARG A 128 -2.46 11.93 3.67
N ASN A 129 -3.04 11.27 2.65
CA ASN A 129 -2.90 11.63 1.24
C ASN A 129 -1.45 11.93 0.84
N ARG A 130 -0.54 11.03 1.18
CA ARG A 130 0.90 11.17 0.93
C ARG A 130 1.65 9.87 0.88
N VAL A 131 2.84 9.94 0.32
CA VAL A 131 3.83 8.88 0.36
C VAL A 131 4.89 9.21 1.39
N GLU A 132 5.24 8.25 2.23
CA GLU A 132 6.38 8.33 3.14
C GLU A 132 7.32 7.15 2.87
N ALA A 133 8.61 7.44 2.86
CA ALA A 133 9.65 6.44 2.69
C ALA A 133 10.26 6.07 4.05
N ALA A 134 10.50 4.78 4.27
CA ALA A 134 11.30 4.35 5.40
C ALA A 134 12.72 4.93 5.30
N THR A 135 13.25 5.42 6.41
CA THR A 135 14.64 5.86 6.48
C THR A 135 15.59 4.71 6.17
N GLU A 136 16.74 4.99 5.51
CA GLU A 136 17.67 4.02 4.90
C GLU A 136 18.26 2.92 5.81
N GLN A 137 17.95 2.88 7.09
CA GLN A 137 18.31 1.76 7.95
C GLN A 137 17.13 0.78 8.04
N PRO A 138 17.20 -0.37 7.33
CA PRO A 138 16.21 -1.42 7.54
C PRO A 138 16.23 -1.81 9.02
N LEU A 139 15.05 -1.90 9.62
CA LEU A 139 14.88 -2.40 10.98
C LEU A 139 15.59 -3.76 11.10
N SER A 140 16.22 -4.03 12.24
CA SER A 140 16.71 -5.38 12.49
C SER A 140 15.51 -6.35 12.50
N LEU A 141 15.73 -7.62 12.18
CA LEU A 141 14.70 -8.66 12.25
C LEU A 141 13.99 -8.69 13.61
N GLU A 142 14.72 -8.43 14.70
CA GLU A 142 14.15 -8.37 16.04
C GLU A 142 13.22 -7.15 16.21
N ASP A 143 13.60 -6.00 15.69
CA ASP A 143 12.79 -4.78 15.72
C ASP A 143 11.55 -4.91 14.82
N ALA A 144 11.70 -5.52 13.63
CA ALA A 144 10.60 -5.82 12.72
C ALA A 144 9.56 -6.72 13.41
N ARG A 145 9.99 -7.82 14.02
CA ARG A 145 9.10 -8.73 14.78
C ARG A 145 8.44 -8.05 15.97
N ARG A 146 9.16 -7.20 16.69
CA ARG A 146 8.62 -6.45 17.83
C ARG A 146 7.55 -5.45 17.39
N ASN A 147 7.73 -4.80 16.24
CA ASN A 147 6.76 -3.85 15.69
C ASN A 147 5.51 -4.56 15.15
N MET A 148 5.67 -5.71 14.49
CA MET A 148 4.54 -6.54 14.06
C MET A 148 3.68 -7.02 15.23
N ILE A 149 4.30 -7.38 16.37
CA ILE A 149 3.57 -7.78 17.59
C ILE A 149 2.82 -6.61 18.22
N LYS A 150 3.37 -5.39 18.14
CA LYS A 150 2.71 -4.17 18.68
C LYS A 150 1.61 -3.61 17.78
N GLY A 151 1.69 -3.87 16.46
CA GLY A 151 0.67 -3.50 15.47
C GLY A 151 -0.41 -4.56 15.22
N ALA A 152 -0.19 -5.78 15.67
CA ALA A 152 -1.10 -6.90 15.47
C ALA A 152 -2.20 -6.93 16.54
N ALA A 153 -3.24 -6.15 16.33
CA ALA A 153 -4.56 -6.52 16.80
C ALA A 153 -5.21 -7.43 15.74
N ALA A 154 -5.11 -8.76 15.94
CA ALA A 154 -5.65 -9.89 15.19
C ALA A 154 -4.71 -10.51 14.11
N PRO A 155 -4.68 -11.86 13.98
CA PRO A 155 -3.88 -12.55 12.99
C PRO A 155 -4.45 -12.26 11.59
N ARG A 156 -3.61 -11.67 10.73
CA ARG A 156 -3.92 -11.41 9.33
C ARG A 156 -3.85 -12.74 8.57
N GLU A 157 -5.00 -13.31 8.26
CA GLU A 157 -5.09 -14.45 7.35
C GLU A 157 -4.77 -13.95 5.94
N LYS A 158 -3.65 -14.44 5.37
CA LYS A 158 -3.09 -13.97 4.11
C LYS A 158 -3.90 -14.52 2.95
N ALA A 159 -4.80 -13.73 2.38
CA ALA A 159 -5.27 -13.96 1.02
C ALA A 159 -4.40 -13.12 0.07
N VAL A 160 -3.39 -13.74 -0.53
CA VAL A 160 -2.70 -13.17 -1.69
C VAL A 160 -3.63 -13.38 -2.89
N VAL A 161 -4.39 -12.36 -3.22
CA VAL A 161 -5.22 -12.37 -4.43
C VAL A 161 -4.29 -12.05 -5.60
N SER A 162 -4.21 -12.96 -6.57
CA SER A 162 -3.40 -12.75 -7.78
C SER A 162 -3.96 -11.57 -8.59
N ARG A 163 -3.11 -10.94 -9.42
CA ARG A 163 -3.51 -9.84 -10.32
C ARG A 163 -4.73 -10.19 -11.19
N ALA A 164 -4.96 -11.47 -11.50
CA ALA A 164 -6.11 -11.94 -12.26
C ALA A 164 -7.44 -11.83 -11.49
N GLU A 165 -7.42 -11.94 -10.18
CA GLU A 165 -8.62 -11.86 -9.33
C GLU A 165 -8.95 -10.42 -8.89
N ALA A 166 -8.00 -9.49 -9.01
CA ALA A 166 -8.22 -8.07 -8.74
C ALA A 166 -8.98 -7.35 -9.86
N ILE A 167 -9.18 -8.02 -11.04
CA ILE A 167 -9.82 -7.47 -12.24
C ILE A 167 -11.23 -8.07 -12.44
N ALA A 168 -11.60 -9.10 -11.69
CA ALA A 168 -12.91 -9.73 -11.72
C ALA A 168 -13.82 -9.17 -10.61
#